data_4014f636f1bc0a149079c60383f5874f
#
_entry.id   4014f636f1bc0a149079c60383f5874f
#
_cell.length_a   1.000
_cell.length_b   1.000
_cell.length_c   1.000
_cell.angle_alpha   90.00
_cell.angle_beta   90.00
_cell.angle_gamma   90.00
#
_symmetry.space_group_name_H-M   'P 1'
#
loop_
_entity.id
_entity.type
_entity.pdbx_description
1 polymer ?
#
loop_
_entity_poly.entity_id
_entity_poly.type
_entity_poly.pdbx_seq_one_letter_code
_entity_poly.pdbx_strand_id
1 'polypeptide(L)'
;MRNHIRIGTRKSALALWQSEYVKSELQRLYPGITVELVHFNTKGDRILDKPLAEVGGKGLFTAELEAAMHAGDIDIAVHSLKDMPTELPDGLTLGAISKREVPFDALVSPKYKTLDQLPEGARIGTSSLRRQAQLLHRRPDLRIEVIRGNVQTRLGKIETEGLDGVVLAQAGLKRLGLDDRITQVFTADEMIPAVGQGALAIECRSDDTEMLE
;
A
#
# COMPACT_ATOMS: atom_id res chain seq x y z
N MET A 1 9.20 8.07 -28.41
CA MET A 1 8.94 8.30 -26.95
C MET A 1 7.85 9.34 -26.79
N ARG A 2 6.82 9.06 -25.99
CA ARG A 2 5.73 10.00 -25.72
C ARG A 2 6.22 11.22 -24.99
N ASN A 3 5.72 12.41 -25.38
CA ASN A 3 6.01 13.66 -24.69
C ASN A 3 5.02 13.94 -23.54
N HIS A 4 3.94 13.13 -23.43
CA HIS A 4 2.91 13.26 -22.41
C HIS A 4 2.51 11.88 -21.90
N ILE A 5 2.54 11.70 -20.57
CA ILE A 5 2.15 10.47 -19.87
C ILE A 5 1.08 10.80 -18.83
N ARG A 6 0.00 10.01 -18.80
CA ARG A 6 -1.08 10.09 -17.83
C ARG A 6 -0.94 8.94 -16.84
N ILE A 7 -0.72 9.27 -15.57
CA ILE A 7 -0.60 8.30 -14.48
C ILE A 7 -1.94 8.20 -13.74
N GLY A 8 -2.56 7.04 -13.77
CA GLY A 8 -3.71 6.75 -12.91
C GLY A 8 -3.31 6.57 -11.45
N THR A 9 -4.00 7.24 -10.55
CA THR A 9 -3.73 7.18 -9.11
C THR A 9 -5.00 7.23 -8.27
N ARG A 10 -4.95 6.59 -7.09
CA ARG A 10 -5.99 6.73 -6.07
C ARG A 10 -5.80 8.05 -5.31
N LYS A 11 -6.84 8.50 -4.61
CA LYS A 11 -6.83 9.79 -3.88
C LYS A 11 -6.21 9.74 -2.48
N SER A 12 -5.82 8.55 -1.98
CA SER A 12 -5.19 8.46 -0.66
C SER A 12 -3.80 9.12 -0.69
N ALA A 13 -3.40 9.75 0.42
CA ALA A 13 -2.11 10.44 0.50
C ALA A 13 -0.92 9.53 0.11
N LEU A 14 -0.96 8.24 0.49
CA LEU A 14 0.09 7.30 0.12
C LEU A 14 0.09 7.00 -1.37
N ALA A 15 -1.07 6.82 -2.01
CA ALA A 15 -1.14 6.59 -3.45
C ALA A 15 -0.68 7.83 -4.24
N LEU A 16 -1.05 9.02 -3.80
CA LEU A 16 -0.58 10.26 -4.39
C LEU A 16 0.95 10.40 -4.29
N TRP A 17 1.50 10.14 -3.11
CA TRP A 17 2.96 10.15 -2.92
C TRP A 17 3.67 9.18 -3.89
N GLN A 18 3.13 7.96 -4.04
CA GLN A 18 3.69 6.94 -4.92
C GLN A 18 3.67 7.38 -6.39
N SER A 19 2.57 7.98 -6.83
CA SER A 19 2.43 8.46 -8.21
C SER A 19 3.28 9.70 -8.48
N GLU A 20 3.38 10.63 -7.53
CA GLU A 20 4.28 11.80 -7.62
C GLU A 20 5.75 11.37 -7.64
N TYR A 21 6.13 10.34 -6.89
CA TYR A 21 7.47 9.76 -6.94
C TYR A 21 7.78 9.23 -8.34
N VAL A 22 6.89 8.42 -8.94
CA VAL A 22 7.08 7.91 -10.30
C VAL A 22 7.13 9.05 -11.33
N LYS A 23 6.23 10.04 -11.21
CA LYS A 23 6.25 11.25 -12.03
C LYS A 23 7.60 11.97 -11.96
N SER A 24 8.12 12.19 -10.77
CA SER A 24 9.41 12.87 -10.58
C SER A 24 10.57 12.07 -11.18
N GLU A 25 10.57 10.74 -11.07
CA GLU A 25 11.58 9.89 -11.70
C GLU A 25 11.50 9.91 -13.22
N LEU A 26 10.30 9.87 -13.82
CA LEU A 26 10.12 10.01 -15.25
C LEU A 26 10.64 11.37 -15.76
N GLN A 27 10.30 12.47 -15.08
CA GLN A 27 10.76 13.80 -15.44
C GLN A 27 12.27 13.98 -15.25
N ARG A 28 12.87 13.30 -14.28
CA ARG A 28 14.33 13.29 -14.06
C ARG A 28 15.05 12.54 -15.17
N LEU A 29 14.51 11.41 -15.62
CA LEU A 29 15.10 10.56 -16.65
C LEU A 29 14.90 11.14 -18.06
N TYR A 30 13.75 11.79 -18.29
CA TYR A 30 13.34 12.33 -19.57
C TYR A 30 12.98 13.81 -19.44
N PRO A 31 13.99 14.71 -19.45
CA PRO A 31 13.74 16.16 -19.36
C PRO A 31 12.82 16.64 -20.48
N GLY A 32 11.77 17.37 -20.12
CA GLY A 32 10.77 17.90 -21.07
C GLY A 32 9.51 17.04 -21.22
N ILE A 33 9.46 15.85 -20.60
CA ILE A 33 8.22 15.07 -20.58
C ILE A 33 7.16 15.73 -19.69
N THR A 34 5.94 15.79 -20.16
CA THR A 34 4.77 16.20 -19.38
C THR A 34 4.15 14.97 -18.73
N VAL A 35 3.96 15.00 -17.41
CA VAL A 35 3.33 13.91 -16.68
C VAL A 35 2.14 14.45 -15.89
N GLU A 36 0.96 13.91 -16.17
CA GLU A 36 -0.32 14.25 -15.54
C GLU A 36 -0.77 13.14 -14.58
N LEU A 37 -1.35 13.50 -13.44
CA LEU A 37 -2.00 12.55 -12.52
C LEU A 37 -3.51 12.57 -12.73
N VAL A 38 -4.08 11.41 -13.04
CA VAL A 38 -5.53 11.22 -13.20
C VAL A 38 -6.07 10.47 -11.98
N HIS A 39 -7.01 11.09 -11.26
CA HIS A 39 -7.48 10.62 -9.96
C HIS A 39 -8.69 9.69 -10.06
N PHE A 40 -8.60 8.52 -9.40
CA PHE A 40 -9.66 7.53 -9.33
C PHE A 40 -10.13 7.28 -7.90
N ASN A 41 -11.39 6.88 -7.76
CA ASN A 41 -11.97 6.32 -6.54
C ASN A 41 -12.28 4.85 -6.77
N THR A 42 -11.54 3.96 -6.14
CA THR A 42 -11.73 2.51 -6.32
C THR A 42 -12.84 1.96 -5.41
N LYS A 43 -13.34 0.79 -5.77
CA LYS A 43 -14.31 0.04 -4.95
C LYS A 43 -13.77 -0.24 -3.54
N GLY A 44 -12.47 -0.55 -3.44
CA GLY A 44 -11.81 -0.78 -2.16
C GLY A 44 -11.71 0.47 -1.27
N ASP A 45 -11.69 1.68 -1.86
CA ASP A 45 -11.72 2.94 -1.12
C ASP A 45 -13.11 3.27 -0.57
N ARG A 46 -14.16 2.81 -1.24
CA ARG A 46 -15.57 3.08 -0.88
C ARG A 46 -16.11 2.13 0.20
N ILE A 47 -15.70 0.86 0.17
CA ILE A 47 -16.19 -0.15 1.10
C ILE A 47 -15.29 -0.19 2.32
N LEU A 48 -15.70 0.43 3.43
CA LEU A 48 -14.93 0.52 4.67
C LEU A 48 -15.54 -0.29 5.83
N ASP A 49 -16.77 -0.76 5.67
CA ASP A 49 -17.58 -1.41 6.70
C ASP A 49 -17.38 -2.94 6.78
N LYS A 50 -16.71 -3.56 5.81
CA LYS A 50 -16.48 -5.00 5.76
C LYS A 50 -14.99 -5.36 5.71
N PRO A 51 -14.56 -6.48 6.33
CA PRO A 51 -13.19 -6.98 6.16
C PRO A 51 -12.86 -7.25 4.69
N LEU A 52 -11.61 -6.98 4.25
CA LEU A 52 -11.19 -7.24 2.86
C LEU A 52 -11.39 -8.69 2.44
N ALA A 53 -11.21 -9.64 3.36
CA ALA A 53 -11.42 -11.07 3.12
C ALA A 53 -12.87 -11.43 2.76
N GLU A 54 -13.84 -10.65 3.26
CA GLU A 54 -15.27 -10.86 2.98
C GLU A 54 -15.76 -10.12 1.73
N VAL A 55 -15.13 -8.99 1.40
CA VAL A 55 -15.51 -8.21 0.22
C VAL A 55 -15.15 -8.96 -1.06
N GLY A 56 -14.19 -9.89 -0.97
CA GLY A 56 -13.80 -10.84 -2.01
C GLY A 56 -13.57 -10.21 -3.39
N GLY A 57 -12.53 -10.63 -4.08
CA GLY A 57 -12.37 -10.27 -5.48
C GLY A 57 -10.99 -9.71 -5.79
N LYS A 58 -10.45 -10.18 -6.90
CA LYS A 58 -9.30 -9.58 -7.56
C LYS A 58 -9.65 -8.13 -7.93
N GLY A 59 -8.72 -7.21 -7.82
CA GLY A 59 -8.88 -5.87 -8.37
C GLY A 59 -9.62 -4.84 -7.52
N LEU A 60 -9.81 -5.05 -6.20
CA LEU A 60 -10.51 -4.08 -5.33
C LEU A 60 -9.92 -2.66 -5.39
N PHE A 61 -8.63 -2.54 -5.67
CA PHE A 61 -7.91 -1.28 -5.74
C PHE A 61 -7.33 -0.98 -7.13
N THR A 62 -7.51 -1.88 -8.09
CA THR A 62 -6.89 -1.78 -9.42
C THR A 62 -7.91 -1.73 -10.56
N ALA A 63 -9.09 -2.34 -10.42
CA ALA A 63 -10.04 -2.53 -11.51
C ALA A 63 -10.46 -1.24 -12.25
N GLU A 64 -10.65 -0.13 -11.53
CA GLU A 64 -11.01 1.15 -12.16
C GLU A 64 -9.84 1.76 -12.95
N LEU A 65 -8.60 1.54 -12.47
CA LEU A 65 -7.39 1.97 -13.18
C LEU A 65 -7.12 1.06 -14.39
N GLU A 66 -7.28 -0.25 -14.23
CA GLU A 66 -7.16 -1.24 -15.31
C GLU A 66 -8.17 -0.95 -16.45
N ALA A 67 -9.43 -0.67 -16.10
CA ALA A 67 -10.44 -0.27 -17.08
C ALA A 67 -10.07 1.04 -17.81
N ALA A 68 -9.54 2.03 -17.11
CA ALA A 68 -9.09 3.28 -17.70
C ALA A 68 -7.85 3.10 -18.62
N MET A 69 -6.94 2.15 -18.28
CA MET A 69 -5.83 1.79 -19.18
C MET A 69 -6.32 1.14 -20.46
N HIS A 70 -7.29 0.20 -20.37
CA HIS A 70 -7.90 -0.41 -21.54
C HIS A 70 -8.65 0.61 -22.42
N ALA A 71 -9.33 1.59 -21.80
CA ALA A 71 -10.02 2.67 -22.53
C ALA A 71 -9.03 3.69 -23.15
N GLY A 72 -7.75 3.66 -22.77
CA GLY A 72 -6.78 4.65 -23.20
C GLY A 72 -6.90 6.00 -22.49
N ASP A 73 -7.61 6.06 -21.36
CA ASP A 73 -7.75 7.28 -20.56
C ASP A 73 -6.50 7.59 -19.74
N ILE A 74 -5.76 6.56 -19.37
CA ILE A 74 -4.43 6.64 -18.72
C ILE A 74 -3.42 5.73 -19.44
N ASP A 75 -2.16 6.02 -19.25
CA ASP A 75 -1.06 5.29 -19.90
C ASP A 75 -0.43 4.28 -18.95
N ILE A 76 -0.27 4.65 -17.68
CA ILE A 76 0.25 3.80 -16.62
C ILE A 76 -0.57 3.97 -15.32
N ALA A 77 -0.48 2.98 -14.45
CA ALA A 77 -0.98 3.06 -13.07
C ALA A 77 0.13 2.69 -12.08
N VAL A 78 0.13 3.34 -10.91
CA VAL A 78 1.13 3.10 -9.86
C VAL A 78 0.47 2.45 -8.65
N HIS A 79 1.02 1.31 -8.24
CA HIS A 79 0.50 0.51 -7.13
C HIS A 79 1.60 0.14 -6.12
N SER A 80 1.23 -0.17 -4.90
CA SER A 80 2.09 -0.98 -4.04
C SER A 80 2.16 -2.40 -4.59
N LEU A 81 3.34 -2.94 -4.87
CA LEU A 81 3.49 -4.26 -5.50
C LEU A 81 2.77 -5.38 -4.72
N LYS A 82 2.75 -5.31 -3.40
CA LYS A 82 2.05 -6.27 -2.54
C LYS A 82 0.52 -6.33 -2.73
N ASP A 83 -0.06 -5.30 -3.32
CA ASP A 83 -1.51 -5.18 -3.54
C ASP A 83 -1.90 -5.64 -4.95
N MET A 84 -0.91 -5.93 -5.81
CA MET A 84 -1.12 -6.49 -7.15
C MET A 84 -1.49 -7.96 -7.08
N PRO A 85 -2.42 -8.42 -7.96
CA PRO A 85 -2.69 -9.83 -8.10
C PRO A 85 -1.52 -10.56 -8.75
N THR A 86 -1.42 -11.86 -8.52
CA THR A 86 -0.38 -12.72 -9.15
C THR A 86 -0.60 -12.90 -10.64
N GLU A 87 -1.85 -12.82 -11.10
CA GLU A 87 -2.26 -12.85 -12.50
C GLU A 87 -2.89 -11.52 -12.83
N LEU A 88 -2.32 -10.82 -13.80
CA LEU A 88 -2.85 -9.57 -14.32
C LEU A 88 -3.99 -9.83 -15.32
N PRO A 89 -4.90 -8.86 -15.52
CA PRO A 89 -5.86 -8.92 -16.62
C PRO A 89 -5.18 -9.02 -17.98
N ASP A 90 -5.85 -9.70 -18.92
CA ASP A 90 -5.37 -9.79 -20.31
C ASP A 90 -5.11 -8.39 -20.88
N GLY A 91 -4.02 -8.23 -21.60
CA GLY A 91 -3.64 -6.96 -22.22
C GLY A 91 -2.92 -5.98 -21.27
N LEU A 92 -2.71 -6.32 -20.00
CA LEU A 92 -1.93 -5.52 -19.05
C LEU A 92 -0.68 -6.26 -18.60
N THR A 93 0.32 -5.50 -18.17
CA THR A 93 1.59 -6.03 -17.67
C THR A 93 2.22 -5.08 -16.65
N LEU A 94 3.18 -5.58 -15.88
CA LEU A 94 4.08 -4.73 -15.10
C LEU A 94 5.24 -4.27 -15.98
N GLY A 95 5.20 -3.02 -16.42
CA GLY A 95 6.28 -2.41 -17.22
C GLY A 95 7.53 -2.17 -16.37
N ALA A 96 7.37 -1.86 -15.08
CA ALA A 96 8.49 -1.65 -14.18
C ALA A 96 8.14 -1.96 -12.72
N ILE A 97 9.18 -2.30 -11.94
CA ILE A 97 9.14 -2.42 -10.48
C ILE A 97 10.21 -1.50 -9.91
N SER A 98 9.83 -0.65 -8.97
CA SER A 98 10.77 0.29 -8.34
C SER A 98 11.83 -0.43 -7.52
N LYS A 99 12.93 0.28 -7.20
CA LYS A 99 13.80 -0.12 -6.11
C LYS A 99 12.97 -0.33 -4.85
N ARG A 100 13.22 -1.46 -4.17
CA ARG A 100 12.48 -1.84 -2.96
C ARG A 100 12.91 -0.98 -1.78
N GLU A 101 11.96 -0.33 -1.13
CA GLU A 101 12.16 0.29 0.18
C GLU A 101 12.15 -0.80 1.27
N VAL A 102 12.48 -0.45 2.52
CA VAL A 102 12.46 -1.41 3.63
C VAL A 102 11.16 -2.20 3.68
N PRO A 103 11.23 -3.54 3.66
CA PRO A 103 10.04 -4.38 3.52
C PRO A 103 9.31 -4.64 4.83
N PHE A 104 9.85 -4.23 5.96
CA PHE A 104 9.42 -4.63 7.28
C PHE A 104 8.08 -4.01 7.70
N ASP A 105 7.43 -4.66 8.65
CA ASP A 105 6.27 -4.13 9.34
C ASP A 105 6.74 -3.33 10.58
N ALA A 106 5.93 -2.39 11.03
CA ALA A 106 6.21 -1.55 12.17
C ALA A 106 5.02 -1.48 13.11
N LEU A 107 5.29 -1.52 14.41
CA LEU A 107 4.35 -1.18 15.46
C LEU A 107 4.34 0.33 15.65
N VAL A 108 3.15 0.89 15.74
CA VAL A 108 2.89 2.25 16.20
C VAL A 108 2.04 2.18 17.46
N SER A 109 2.58 2.60 18.58
CA SER A 109 1.89 2.61 19.87
C SER A 109 2.26 3.88 20.65
N PRO A 110 1.28 4.67 21.13
CA PRO A 110 1.57 5.89 21.88
C PRO A 110 2.13 5.65 23.28
N LYS A 111 1.91 4.44 23.83
CA LYS A 111 2.21 4.13 25.23
C LYS A 111 3.36 3.12 25.39
N TYR A 112 3.58 2.25 24.41
CA TYR A 112 4.48 1.12 24.53
C TYR A 112 5.52 1.17 23.40
N LYS A 113 6.78 0.88 23.71
CA LYS A 113 7.87 0.94 22.72
C LYS A 113 8.02 -0.34 21.91
N THR A 114 7.66 -1.48 22.48
CA THR A 114 7.82 -2.79 21.83
C THR A 114 6.58 -3.66 22.04
N LEU A 115 6.44 -4.69 21.20
CA LEU A 115 5.38 -5.70 21.32
C LEU A 115 5.39 -6.39 22.67
N ASP A 116 6.59 -6.64 23.21
CA ASP A 116 6.76 -7.35 24.48
C ASP A 116 6.37 -6.48 25.70
N GLN A 117 6.36 -5.16 25.55
CA GLN A 117 5.91 -4.22 26.60
C GLN A 117 4.41 -4.02 26.64
N LEU A 118 3.66 -4.51 25.64
CA LEU A 118 2.20 -4.43 25.65
C LEU A 118 1.62 -5.25 26.81
N PRO A 119 0.58 -4.74 27.50
CA PRO A 119 -0.08 -5.48 28.57
C PRO A 119 -0.73 -6.77 28.06
N GLU A 120 -1.04 -7.69 28.96
CA GLU A 120 -1.85 -8.87 28.64
C GLU A 120 -3.22 -8.45 28.09
N GLY A 121 -3.65 -9.09 27.02
CA GLY A 121 -4.91 -8.78 26.35
C GLY A 121 -4.93 -7.45 25.57
N ALA A 122 -3.76 -6.85 25.28
CA ALA A 122 -3.67 -5.59 24.54
C ALA A 122 -4.37 -5.68 23.18
N ARG A 123 -5.01 -4.58 22.79
CA ARG A 123 -5.78 -4.46 21.55
C ARG A 123 -4.91 -3.90 20.41
N ILE A 124 -4.63 -4.72 19.40
CA ILE A 124 -3.78 -4.37 18.26
C ILE A 124 -4.58 -4.33 16.97
N GLY A 125 -4.55 -3.18 16.30
CA GLY A 125 -5.25 -2.95 15.04
C GLY A 125 -4.47 -3.48 13.83
N THR A 126 -5.06 -4.43 13.10
CA THR A 126 -4.62 -4.85 11.77
C THR A 126 -5.73 -5.59 11.03
N SER A 127 -5.83 -5.41 9.72
CA SER A 127 -6.71 -6.20 8.83
C SER A 127 -5.96 -7.28 8.06
N SER A 128 -4.65 -7.42 8.30
CA SER A 128 -3.81 -8.40 7.61
C SER A 128 -3.78 -9.73 8.34
N LEU A 129 -4.33 -10.78 7.73
CA LEU A 129 -4.28 -12.14 8.29
C LEU A 129 -2.85 -12.63 8.49
N ARG A 130 -1.91 -12.24 7.62
CA ARG A 130 -0.49 -12.53 7.76
C ARG A 130 0.07 -11.95 9.06
N ARG A 131 -0.22 -10.67 9.35
CA ARG A 131 0.22 -10.01 10.60
C ARG A 131 -0.47 -10.61 11.81
N GLN A 132 -1.78 -10.80 11.74
CA GLN A 132 -2.56 -11.41 12.81
C GLN A 132 -1.99 -12.77 13.23
N ALA A 133 -1.74 -13.67 12.27
CA ALA A 133 -1.23 -14.99 12.54
C ALA A 133 0.13 -14.94 13.27
N GLN A 134 1.05 -14.09 12.81
CA GLN A 134 2.39 -13.96 13.40
C GLN A 134 2.37 -13.25 14.76
N LEU A 135 1.52 -12.25 14.93
CA LEU A 135 1.31 -11.61 16.23
C LEU A 135 0.77 -12.59 17.27
N LEU A 136 -0.28 -13.35 16.93
CA LEU A 136 -0.90 -14.31 17.82
C LEU A 136 -0.02 -15.55 18.08
N HIS A 137 0.84 -15.93 17.14
CA HIS A 137 1.84 -16.96 17.38
C HIS A 137 2.84 -16.54 18.48
N ARG A 138 3.26 -15.28 18.47
CA ARG A 138 4.23 -14.71 19.43
C ARG A 138 3.58 -14.28 20.76
N ARG A 139 2.39 -13.72 20.68
CA ARG A 139 1.60 -13.19 21.80
C ARG A 139 0.14 -13.65 21.67
N PRO A 140 -0.17 -14.89 22.12
CA PRO A 140 -1.51 -15.48 22.00
C PRO A 140 -2.59 -14.75 22.80
N ASP A 141 -2.17 -13.93 23.77
CA ASP A 141 -3.04 -13.11 24.64
C ASP A 141 -3.59 -11.87 23.93
N LEU A 142 -3.00 -11.41 22.80
CA LEU A 142 -3.42 -10.21 22.13
C LEU A 142 -4.83 -10.31 21.56
N ARG A 143 -5.53 -9.18 21.57
CA ARG A 143 -6.83 -9.01 20.91
C ARG A 143 -6.63 -8.26 19.60
N ILE A 144 -6.86 -8.95 18.49
CA ILE A 144 -6.68 -8.37 17.17
C ILE A 144 -7.98 -7.70 16.73
N GLU A 145 -7.90 -6.40 16.47
CA GLU A 145 -9.00 -5.59 15.96
C GLU A 145 -8.83 -5.34 14.46
N VAL A 146 -9.87 -5.65 13.69
CA VAL A 146 -9.87 -5.41 12.24
C VAL A 146 -10.06 -3.93 11.97
N ILE A 147 -9.04 -3.28 11.43
CA ILE A 147 -9.10 -1.84 11.10
C ILE A 147 -9.02 -1.62 9.58
N ARG A 148 -9.86 -0.72 9.06
CA ARG A 148 -9.92 -0.33 7.66
C ARG A 148 -9.58 1.16 7.50
N GLY A 149 -9.32 1.57 6.27
CA GLY A 149 -8.97 2.93 5.90
C GLY A 149 -7.52 3.07 5.41
N ASN A 150 -7.14 4.28 5.05
CA ASN A 150 -5.76 4.63 4.72
C ASN A 150 -4.86 4.68 5.97
N VAL A 151 -3.58 4.99 5.79
CA VAL A 151 -2.60 5.00 6.90
C VAL A 151 -3.04 5.98 8.01
N GLN A 152 -3.41 7.21 7.65
CA GLN A 152 -3.84 8.22 8.62
C GLN A 152 -5.09 7.79 9.38
N THR A 153 -6.10 7.25 8.67
CA THR A 153 -7.32 6.71 9.30
C THR A 153 -6.99 5.62 10.31
N ARG A 154 -6.11 4.67 9.95
CA ARG A 154 -5.71 3.58 10.86
C ARG A 154 -4.94 4.08 12.08
N LEU A 155 -4.08 5.08 11.92
CA LEU A 155 -3.39 5.73 13.03
C LEU A 155 -4.38 6.44 13.96
N GLY A 156 -5.36 7.15 13.41
CA GLY A 156 -6.42 7.82 14.19
C GLY A 156 -7.25 6.84 15.02
N LYS A 157 -7.42 5.59 14.57
CA LYS A 157 -8.16 4.56 15.31
C LYS A 157 -7.48 4.14 16.62
N ILE A 158 -6.20 4.38 16.80
CA ILE A 158 -5.54 4.18 18.10
C ILE A 158 -6.28 4.96 19.18
N GLU A 159 -6.59 6.22 18.91
CA GLU A 159 -7.29 7.09 19.85
C GLU A 159 -8.81 6.85 19.85
N THR A 160 -9.42 6.85 18.65
CA THR A 160 -10.89 6.80 18.53
C THR A 160 -11.49 5.45 18.92
N GLU A 161 -10.76 4.36 18.79
CA GLU A 161 -11.20 3.00 19.16
C GLU A 161 -10.49 2.47 20.41
N GLY A 162 -9.59 3.25 21.02
CA GLY A 162 -8.86 2.89 22.25
C GLY A 162 -7.93 1.68 22.03
N LEU A 163 -7.24 1.63 20.89
CA LEU A 163 -6.26 0.57 20.63
C LEU A 163 -4.94 0.86 21.35
N ASP A 164 -4.25 -0.19 21.76
CA ASP A 164 -2.90 -0.09 22.34
C ASP A 164 -1.83 0.15 21.27
N GLY A 165 -2.12 -0.23 20.03
CA GLY A 165 -1.27 0.04 18.88
C GLY A 165 -1.85 -0.48 17.57
N VAL A 166 -1.18 -0.17 16.48
CA VAL A 166 -1.48 -0.69 15.12
C VAL A 166 -0.20 -1.19 14.45
N VAL A 167 -0.33 -2.19 13.59
CA VAL A 167 0.80 -2.69 12.79
C VAL A 167 0.60 -2.30 11.32
N LEU A 168 1.56 -1.55 10.79
CA LEU A 168 1.57 -1.01 9.44
C LEU A 168 2.89 -1.36 8.71
N ALA A 169 2.91 -1.25 7.38
CA ALA A 169 4.17 -1.36 6.63
C ALA A 169 5.05 -0.12 6.87
N GLN A 170 6.30 -0.32 7.28
CA GLN A 170 7.26 0.75 7.53
C GLN A 170 7.41 1.67 6.30
N ALA A 171 7.50 1.10 5.10
CA ALA A 171 7.63 1.88 3.87
C ALA A 171 6.47 2.87 3.67
N GLY A 172 5.24 2.52 4.06
CA GLY A 172 4.09 3.42 3.98
C GLY A 172 4.18 4.59 4.96
N LEU A 173 4.62 4.33 6.18
CA LEU A 173 4.86 5.36 7.19
C LEU A 173 5.98 6.32 6.75
N LYS A 174 7.11 5.78 6.29
CA LYS A 174 8.27 6.54 5.81
C LYS A 174 7.90 7.46 4.64
N ARG A 175 7.17 6.94 3.64
CA ARG A 175 6.72 7.73 2.49
C ARG A 175 5.81 8.89 2.87
N LEU A 176 5.11 8.79 3.98
CA LEU A 176 4.25 9.84 4.51
C LEU A 176 4.94 10.75 5.54
N GLY A 177 6.25 10.56 5.80
CA GLY A 177 6.99 11.33 6.80
C GLY A 177 6.51 11.06 8.24
N LEU A 178 6.07 9.84 8.52
CA LEU A 178 5.53 9.40 9.82
C LEU A 178 6.48 8.43 10.54
N ASP A 179 7.78 8.51 10.25
CA ASP A 179 8.81 7.65 10.86
C ASP A 179 8.89 7.84 12.37
N ASP A 180 8.67 9.06 12.85
CA ASP A 180 8.64 9.43 14.26
C ASP A 180 7.51 8.73 15.05
N ARG A 181 6.49 8.23 14.36
CA ARG A 181 5.38 7.49 14.97
C ARG A 181 5.73 6.01 15.20
N ILE A 182 6.79 5.50 14.58
CA ILE A 182 7.21 4.09 14.70
C ILE A 182 7.84 3.88 16.08
N THR A 183 7.34 2.89 16.82
CA THR A 183 7.87 2.52 18.12
C THR A 183 8.72 1.26 18.06
N GLN A 184 8.41 0.34 17.15
CA GLN A 184 9.23 -0.84 16.86
C GLN A 184 9.16 -1.17 15.38
N VAL A 185 10.29 -1.51 14.77
CA VAL A 185 10.36 -2.17 13.47
C VAL A 185 10.59 -3.65 13.72
N PHE A 186 9.74 -4.51 13.15
CA PHE A 186 9.90 -5.95 13.25
C PHE A 186 10.99 -6.42 12.29
N THR A 187 11.92 -7.24 12.78
CA THR A 187 12.87 -7.97 11.94
C THR A 187 12.18 -9.08 11.15
N ALA A 188 12.86 -9.67 10.16
CA ALA A 188 12.32 -10.80 9.39
C ALA A 188 12.04 -12.04 10.27
N ASP A 189 12.82 -12.24 11.33
CA ASP A 189 12.63 -13.33 12.29
C ASP A 189 11.43 -13.09 13.22
N GLU A 190 11.05 -11.82 13.41
CA GLU A 190 9.90 -11.47 14.23
C GLU A 190 8.60 -11.45 13.43
N MET A 191 8.65 -10.96 12.18
CA MET A 191 7.48 -10.87 11.29
C MET A 191 7.91 -10.91 9.82
N ILE A 192 7.62 -12.00 9.14
CA ILE A 192 7.86 -12.15 7.71
C ILE A 192 6.99 -11.14 6.94
N PRO A 193 7.58 -10.25 6.13
CA PRO A 193 6.81 -9.25 5.39
C PRO A 193 5.97 -9.88 4.27
N ALA A 194 5.03 -9.09 3.73
CA ALA A 194 4.31 -9.51 2.54
C ALA A 194 5.24 -9.54 1.32
N VAL A 195 4.95 -10.44 0.37
CA VAL A 195 5.64 -10.48 -0.92
C VAL A 195 5.48 -9.11 -1.60
N GLY A 196 6.56 -8.57 -2.13
CA GLY A 196 6.56 -7.26 -2.79
C GLY A 196 6.39 -6.05 -1.86
N GLN A 197 6.27 -6.24 -0.54
CA GLN A 197 6.15 -5.11 0.38
C GLN A 197 7.38 -4.20 0.30
N GLY A 198 7.15 -2.89 0.17
CA GLY A 198 8.20 -1.86 0.00
C GLY A 198 8.46 -1.46 -1.45
N ALA A 199 8.14 -2.29 -2.44
CA ALA A 199 8.26 -1.94 -3.86
C ALA A 199 6.97 -1.34 -4.42
N LEU A 200 7.11 -0.51 -5.47
CA LEU A 200 6.01 -0.05 -6.31
C LEU A 200 5.97 -0.88 -7.60
N ALA A 201 4.78 -1.11 -8.10
CA ALA A 201 4.52 -1.68 -9.41
C ALA A 201 3.99 -0.58 -10.34
N ILE A 202 4.55 -0.49 -11.50
CA ILE A 202 4.10 0.38 -12.59
C ILE A 202 3.44 -0.53 -13.63
N GLU A 203 2.12 -0.43 -13.72
CA GLU A 203 1.31 -1.23 -14.63
C GLU A 203 1.02 -0.43 -15.89
N CYS A 204 1.04 -1.10 -17.06
CA CYS A 204 0.74 -0.52 -18.36
C CYS A 204 0.11 -1.55 -19.29
N ARG A 205 -0.32 -1.13 -20.48
CA ARG A 205 -0.76 -2.07 -21.53
C ARG A 205 0.42 -2.89 -22.05
N SER A 206 0.20 -4.17 -22.28
CA SER A 206 1.24 -5.10 -22.75
C SER A 206 1.63 -4.91 -24.21
N ASP A 207 0.78 -4.24 -24.99
CA ASP A 207 1.02 -3.90 -26.40
C ASP A 207 1.58 -2.48 -26.61
N ASP A 208 1.72 -1.71 -25.52
CA ASP A 208 2.25 -0.35 -25.57
C ASP A 208 3.78 -0.36 -25.53
N THR A 209 4.38 -0.71 -26.68
CA THR A 209 5.85 -0.83 -26.82
C THR A 209 6.58 0.46 -26.45
N GLU A 210 5.98 1.62 -26.72
CA GLU A 210 6.56 2.93 -26.40
C GLU A 210 6.63 3.20 -24.88
N MET A 211 5.73 2.61 -24.11
CA MET A 211 5.75 2.69 -22.64
C MET A 211 6.67 1.64 -22.00
N LEU A 212 6.97 0.55 -22.72
CA LEU A 212 7.82 -0.53 -22.23
C LEU A 212 9.32 -0.30 -22.47
N GLU A 213 9.68 0.63 -23.36
CA GLU A 213 11.06 1.08 -23.64
C GLU A 213 11.52 2.15 -22.63
#